data_a888f2ef56f3e1fe1bc88b5aaad632d0
#
_entry.id   a888f2ef56f3e1fe1bc88b5aaad632d0
#
_cell.length_a   1.000
_cell.length_b   1.000
_cell.length_c   1.000
_cell.angle_alpha   90.00
_cell.angle_beta   90.00
_cell.angle_gamma   90.00
#
_symmetry.space_group_name_H-M   'P 1'
#
loop_
_entity.id
_entity.type
_entity.pdbx_description
1 polymer ?
#
loop_
_entity_poly.entity_id
_entity_poly.type
_entity_poly.pdbx_seq_one_letter_code
_entity_poly.pdbx_strand_id
1 'polypeptide(L)'
;MSQNRSEHRIGFHSIESILNINPQKIIKLFLPANRNDTRIKALMDLADSKDVSYEASKKISQEPEAHIKIETLRPFQELKTFLTSLRQEIPLILILDNIIDPRNLGACIRSAAATNVDAVIINKHHCAPTNAIAHKVSAGGFEALNIFHVTNLINCI
;
A
#
# COMPACT_ATOMS: atom_id res chain seq x y z
N MET A 1 -14.24 0.29 -21.56
CA MET A 1 -14.00 -0.99 -20.88
C MET A 1 -12.79 -0.84 -19.98
N SER A 2 -12.99 -0.68 -18.69
CA SER A 2 -11.91 -0.58 -17.69
C SER A 2 -11.25 -1.96 -17.58
N GLN A 3 -10.04 -2.10 -18.09
CA GLN A 3 -9.24 -3.29 -17.83
C GLN A 3 -9.05 -3.37 -16.31
N ASN A 4 -9.57 -4.43 -15.69
CA ASN A 4 -9.31 -4.77 -14.30
C ASN A 4 -7.81 -5.05 -14.15
N ARG A 5 -7.00 -4.01 -13.98
CA ARG A 5 -5.58 -4.16 -13.69
C ARG A 5 -5.46 -4.67 -12.27
N SER A 6 -4.90 -5.85 -12.13
CA SER A 6 -4.55 -6.42 -10.83
C SER A 6 -3.07 -6.27 -10.59
N GLU A 7 -2.70 -6.14 -9.34
CA GLU A 7 -1.33 -6.07 -8.88
C GLU A 7 -1.06 -7.17 -7.87
N HIS A 8 0.19 -7.60 -7.81
CA HIS A 8 0.63 -8.67 -6.92
C HIS A 8 1.24 -8.10 -5.65
N ARG A 9 0.81 -8.59 -4.50
CA ARG A 9 1.34 -8.25 -3.17
C ARG A 9 1.93 -9.48 -2.52
N ILE A 10 3.05 -9.30 -1.84
CA ILE A 10 3.78 -10.36 -1.15
C ILE A 10 4.11 -9.89 0.27
N GLY A 11 3.96 -10.80 1.22
CA GLY A 11 4.37 -10.60 2.59
C GLY A 11 3.24 -10.31 3.55
N PHE A 12 3.43 -10.77 4.79
CA PHE A 12 2.43 -10.73 5.84
C PHE A 12 1.95 -9.30 6.15
N HIS A 13 2.87 -8.39 6.44
CA HIS A 13 2.51 -7.03 6.86
C HIS A 13 1.72 -6.26 5.81
N SER A 14 2.09 -6.40 4.52
CA SER A 14 1.37 -5.76 3.45
C SER A 14 -0.05 -6.30 3.32
N ILE A 15 -0.23 -7.62 3.43
CA ILE A 15 -1.53 -8.28 3.30
C ILE A 15 -2.40 -8.02 4.53
N GLU A 16 -1.84 -8.12 5.74
CA GLU A 16 -2.50 -7.77 7.00
C GLU A 16 -3.03 -6.33 6.97
N SER A 17 -2.22 -5.39 6.46
CA SER A 17 -2.63 -3.99 6.31
C SER A 17 -3.80 -3.84 5.33
N ILE A 18 -3.77 -4.51 4.18
CA ILE A 18 -4.88 -4.47 3.22
C ILE A 18 -6.15 -5.07 3.83
N LEU A 19 -6.04 -6.21 4.52
CA LEU A 19 -7.18 -6.84 5.20
C LEU A 19 -7.81 -5.93 6.25
N ASN A 20 -7.00 -5.18 6.99
CA ASN A 20 -7.50 -4.29 8.03
C ASN A 20 -8.10 -2.98 7.48
N ILE A 21 -7.51 -2.40 6.43
CA ILE A 21 -7.88 -1.07 5.94
C ILE A 21 -8.89 -1.17 4.79
N ASN A 22 -8.66 -2.07 3.83
CA ASN A 22 -9.53 -2.22 2.66
C ASN A 22 -9.54 -3.64 2.11
N PRO A 23 -10.19 -4.60 2.79
CA PRO A 23 -10.22 -6.00 2.39
C PRO A 23 -10.84 -6.23 1.01
N GLN A 24 -11.71 -5.33 0.56
CA GLN A 24 -12.38 -5.41 -0.76
C GLN A 24 -11.42 -5.22 -1.94
N LYS A 25 -10.20 -4.75 -1.70
CA LYS A 25 -9.14 -4.71 -2.71
C LYS A 25 -8.63 -6.09 -3.06
N ILE A 26 -8.71 -7.06 -2.18
CA ILE A 26 -8.20 -8.41 -2.41
C ILE A 26 -9.13 -9.12 -3.38
N ILE A 27 -8.58 -9.46 -4.53
CA ILE A 27 -9.28 -10.28 -5.54
C ILE A 27 -9.10 -11.76 -5.19
N LYS A 28 -7.88 -12.14 -4.77
CA LYS A 28 -7.50 -13.51 -4.45
C LYS A 28 -6.34 -13.52 -3.46
N LEU A 29 -6.46 -14.29 -2.39
CA LEU A 29 -5.43 -14.46 -1.39
C LEU A 29 -4.89 -15.89 -1.45
N PHE A 30 -3.57 -16.04 -1.43
CA PHE A 30 -2.89 -17.32 -1.44
C PHE A 30 -2.02 -17.48 -0.19
N LEU A 31 -2.13 -18.62 0.45
CA LEU A 31 -1.35 -18.97 1.62
C LEU A 31 -0.40 -20.14 1.30
N PRO A 32 0.81 -20.17 1.89
CA PRO A 32 1.73 -21.28 1.74
C PRO A 32 1.13 -22.60 2.23
N ALA A 33 0.99 -23.60 1.34
CA ALA A 33 0.38 -24.89 1.71
C ALA A 33 1.20 -25.69 2.72
N ASN A 34 2.52 -25.48 2.75
CA ASN A 34 3.46 -26.23 3.60
C ASN A 34 3.73 -25.55 4.95
N ARG A 35 2.95 -24.54 5.29
CA ARG A 35 3.16 -23.72 6.48
C ARG A 35 1.90 -23.70 7.33
N ASN A 36 2.04 -24.04 8.61
CA ASN A 36 0.92 -24.09 9.56
C ASN A 36 1.35 -23.56 10.93
N ASP A 37 2.07 -22.44 10.92
CA ASP A 37 2.48 -21.76 12.15
C ASP A 37 1.42 -20.76 12.63
N THR A 38 1.65 -20.21 13.82
CA THR A 38 0.74 -19.27 14.49
C THR A 38 0.43 -18.04 13.62
N ARG A 39 1.39 -17.60 12.82
CA ARG A 39 1.24 -16.40 11.97
C ARG A 39 0.31 -16.66 10.78
N ILE A 40 0.42 -17.85 10.16
CA ILE A 40 -0.51 -18.25 9.10
C ILE A 40 -1.92 -18.37 9.66
N LYS A 41 -2.10 -19.01 10.84
CA LYS A 41 -3.41 -19.12 11.47
C LYS A 41 -4.02 -17.75 11.78
N ALA A 42 -3.25 -16.85 12.36
CA ALA A 42 -3.71 -15.49 12.61
C ALA A 42 -4.14 -14.75 11.35
N LEU A 43 -3.42 -14.97 10.22
CA LEU A 43 -3.80 -14.39 8.93
C LEU A 43 -5.09 -15.01 8.36
N MET A 44 -5.28 -16.32 8.53
CA MET A 44 -6.52 -17.01 8.17
C MET A 44 -7.72 -16.46 8.98
N ASP A 45 -7.58 -16.38 10.30
CA ASP A 45 -8.61 -15.83 11.19
C ASP A 45 -8.96 -14.38 10.82
N LEU A 46 -7.94 -13.58 10.47
CA LEU A 46 -8.14 -12.22 10.00
C LEU A 46 -8.89 -12.18 8.67
N ALA A 47 -8.52 -13.01 7.70
CA ALA A 47 -9.19 -13.09 6.40
C ALA A 47 -10.66 -13.52 6.56
N ASP A 48 -10.91 -14.53 7.39
CA ASP A 48 -12.26 -15.01 7.71
C ASP A 48 -13.10 -13.90 8.37
N SER A 49 -12.52 -13.15 9.32
CA SER A 49 -13.19 -12.02 9.98
C SER A 49 -13.56 -10.88 9.03
N LYS A 50 -12.91 -10.81 7.87
CA LYS A 50 -13.13 -9.79 6.82
C LYS A 50 -13.87 -10.33 5.60
N ASP A 51 -14.35 -11.57 5.67
CA ASP A 51 -15.05 -12.26 4.58
C ASP A 51 -14.21 -12.35 3.28
N VAL A 52 -12.90 -12.54 3.43
CA VAL A 52 -11.95 -12.69 2.32
C VAL A 52 -11.55 -14.16 2.19
N SER A 53 -11.92 -14.75 1.04
CA SER A 53 -11.56 -16.13 0.74
C SER A 53 -10.06 -16.28 0.40
N TYR A 54 -9.49 -17.42 0.78
CA TYR A 54 -8.08 -17.74 0.51
C TYR A 54 -7.91 -19.18 0.01
N GLU A 55 -6.80 -19.42 -0.69
CA GLU A 55 -6.44 -20.73 -1.21
C GLU A 55 -5.03 -21.13 -0.74
N ALA A 56 -4.86 -22.38 -0.35
CA ALA A 56 -3.54 -22.95 -0.08
C ALA A 56 -2.80 -23.23 -1.40
N SER A 57 -1.60 -22.72 -1.55
CA SER A 57 -0.79 -22.88 -2.76
C SER A 57 0.55 -23.55 -2.47
N LYS A 58 0.84 -24.64 -3.17
CA LYS A 58 2.15 -25.33 -3.14
C LYS A 58 3.25 -24.55 -3.87
N LYS A 59 2.87 -23.58 -4.70
CA LYS A 59 3.82 -22.75 -5.45
C LYS A 59 4.45 -21.66 -4.56
N ILE A 60 3.83 -21.38 -3.44
CA ILE A 60 4.26 -20.37 -2.48
C ILE A 60 4.91 -21.09 -1.29
N SER A 61 6.15 -20.74 -1.00
CA SER A 61 6.93 -21.48 -0.01
C SER A 61 6.94 -20.86 1.37
N GLN A 62 6.97 -19.54 1.48
CA GLN A 62 7.21 -18.89 2.77
C GLN A 62 6.27 -17.74 3.11
N GLU A 63 5.98 -16.85 2.18
CA GLU A 63 5.18 -15.64 2.44
C GLU A 63 3.83 -15.73 1.73
N PRO A 64 2.75 -15.22 2.33
CA PRO A 64 1.46 -15.11 1.66
C PRO A 64 1.53 -14.15 0.48
N GLU A 65 0.69 -14.39 -0.52
CA GLU A 65 0.61 -13.59 -1.73
C GLU A 65 -0.86 -13.22 -1.99
N ALA A 66 -1.09 -12.03 -2.52
CA ALA A 66 -2.42 -11.59 -2.89
C ALA A 66 -2.44 -10.91 -4.25
N HIS A 67 -3.47 -11.18 -5.03
CA HIS A 67 -3.83 -10.36 -6.18
C HIS A 67 -4.83 -9.31 -5.72
N ILE A 68 -4.52 -8.05 -5.93
CA ILE A 68 -5.33 -6.93 -5.49
C ILE A 68 -5.76 -6.06 -6.68
N LYS A 69 -6.87 -5.36 -6.53
CA LYS A 69 -7.25 -4.29 -7.46
C LYS A 69 -6.26 -3.15 -7.35
N ILE A 70 -5.76 -2.66 -8.48
CA ILE A 70 -4.91 -1.48 -8.51
C ILE A 70 -5.76 -0.25 -8.23
N GLU A 71 -5.40 0.50 -7.21
CA GLU A 71 -5.85 1.87 -7.06
C GLU A 71 -4.77 2.81 -7.61
N THR A 72 -5.20 3.74 -8.43
CA THR A 72 -4.34 4.85 -8.84
C THR A 72 -4.12 5.75 -7.63
N LEU A 73 -2.88 6.12 -7.38
CA LEU A 73 -2.59 7.14 -6.37
C LEU A 73 -3.39 8.41 -6.65
N ARG A 74 -3.78 9.10 -5.59
CA ARG A 74 -4.67 10.26 -5.67
C ARG A 74 -4.04 11.37 -6.53
N PRO A 75 -4.79 11.98 -7.44
CA PRO A 75 -4.27 13.06 -8.27
C PRO A 75 -4.08 14.34 -7.46
N PHE A 76 -3.22 15.23 -7.93
CA PHE A 76 -2.93 16.51 -7.27
C PHE A 76 -4.19 17.35 -7.00
N GLN A 77 -5.18 17.30 -7.87
CA GLN A 77 -6.44 18.07 -7.71
C GLN A 77 -7.17 17.71 -6.41
N GLU A 78 -7.01 16.49 -5.91
CA GLU A 78 -7.60 16.07 -4.64
C GLU A 78 -6.81 16.54 -3.42
N LEU A 79 -5.54 16.91 -3.57
CA LEU A 79 -4.68 17.34 -2.46
C LEU A 79 -5.27 18.56 -1.74
N LYS A 80 -5.67 19.59 -2.49
CA LYS A 80 -6.24 20.81 -1.91
C LYS A 80 -7.51 20.50 -1.10
N THR A 81 -8.41 19.74 -1.68
CA THR A 81 -9.65 19.33 -0.99
C THR A 81 -9.34 18.48 0.25
N PHE A 82 -8.37 17.58 0.16
CA PHE A 82 -7.93 16.79 1.28
C PHE A 82 -7.36 17.66 2.42
N LEU A 83 -6.45 18.59 2.11
CA LEU A 83 -5.84 19.47 3.11
C LEU A 83 -6.89 20.37 3.79
N THR A 84 -7.86 20.88 3.05
CA THR A 84 -8.96 21.66 3.65
C THR A 84 -9.91 20.83 4.51
N SER A 85 -9.94 19.52 4.33
CA SER A 85 -10.76 18.60 5.15
C SER A 85 -10.09 18.19 6.46
N LEU A 86 -8.79 18.44 6.63
CA LEU A 86 -8.07 18.14 7.85
C LEU A 86 -8.54 19.06 8.97
N ARG A 87 -8.77 18.46 10.16
CA ARG A 87 -9.23 19.21 11.33
C ARG A 87 -8.11 19.94 12.07
N GLN A 88 -6.86 19.59 11.77
CA GLN A 88 -5.69 20.17 12.41
C GLN A 88 -5.22 21.43 11.69
N GLU A 89 -4.75 22.41 12.45
CA GLU A 89 -4.31 23.71 11.92
C GLU A 89 -3.00 23.60 11.14
N ILE A 90 -2.14 22.63 11.49
CA ILE A 90 -0.81 22.46 10.87
C ILE A 90 -0.65 21.01 10.43
N PRO A 91 -0.95 20.69 9.17
CA PRO A 91 -0.72 19.36 8.62
C PRO A 91 0.76 19.07 8.41
N LEU A 92 1.18 17.83 8.70
CA LEU A 92 2.52 17.34 8.39
C LEU A 92 2.51 16.67 7.00
N ILE A 93 3.21 17.28 6.05
CA ILE A 93 3.27 16.80 4.67
C ILE A 93 4.69 16.38 4.34
N LEU A 94 4.87 15.16 3.84
CA LEU A 94 6.14 14.67 3.33
C LEU A 94 6.16 14.78 1.81
N ILE A 95 7.17 15.46 1.27
CA ILE A 95 7.40 15.55 -0.17
C ILE A 95 8.62 14.70 -0.52
N LEU A 96 8.45 13.75 -1.42
CA LEU A 96 9.50 12.89 -1.92
C LEU A 96 9.83 13.25 -3.37
N ASP A 97 10.99 13.85 -3.57
CA ASP A 97 11.49 14.21 -4.89
C ASP A 97 12.62 13.28 -5.32
N ASN A 98 12.56 12.82 -6.56
CA ASN A 98 13.62 12.05 -7.22
C ASN A 98 14.05 10.76 -6.49
N ILE A 99 13.13 10.07 -5.83
CA ILE A 99 13.38 8.76 -5.21
C ILE A 99 13.29 7.69 -6.29
N ILE A 100 14.42 7.21 -6.81
CA ILE A 100 14.48 6.32 -7.97
C ILE A 100 14.41 4.83 -7.58
N ASP A 101 14.91 4.46 -6.39
CA ASP A 101 14.89 3.06 -5.93
C ASP A 101 13.56 2.73 -5.22
N PRO A 102 12.82 1.67 -5.65
CA PRO A 102 11.60 1.24 -5.00
C PRO A 102 11.77 0.86 -3.51
N ARG A 103 12.95 0.38 -3.11
CA ARG A 103 13.23 0.06 -1.70
C ARG A 103 13.31 1.33 -0.87
N ASN A 104 13.97 2.37 -1.38
CA ASN A 104 14.06 3.65 -0.70
C ASN A 104 12.68 4.32 -0.62
N LEU A 105 11.90 4.27 -1.69
CA LEU A 105 10.52 4.74 -1.68
C LEU A 105 9.70 4.02 -0.58
N GLY A 106 9.75 2.68 -0.55
CA GLY A 106 9.08 1.89 0.46
C GLY A 106 9.51 2.23 1.89
N ALA A 107 10.82 2.45 2.11
CA ALA A 107 11.35 2.83 3.42
C ALA A 107 10.86 4.22 3.86
N CYS A 108 10.83 5.21 2.97
CA CYS A 108 10.27 6.53 3.24
C CYS A 108 8.79 6.45 3.60
N ILE A 109 8.01 5.70 2.83
CA ILE A 109 6.57 5.49 3.08
C ILE A 109 6.33 4.79 4.43
N ARG A 110 7.14 3.78 4.78
CA ARG A 110 7.08 3.12 6.08
C ARG A 110 7.33 4.10 7.23
N SER A 111 8.37 4.93 7.11
CA SER A 111 8.71 5.93 8.13
C SER A 111 7.62 6.99 8.26
N ALA A 112 7.07 7.46 7.14
CA ALA A 112 5.96 8.41 7.12
C ALA A 112 4.72 7.85 7.84
N ALA A 113 4.38 6.58 7.59
CA ALA A 113 3.27 5.92 8.29
C ALA A 113 3.51 5.81 9.80
N ALA A 114 4.74 5.49 10.22
CA ALA A 114 5.10 5.38 11.63
C ALA A 114 5.07 6.73 12.38
N THR A 115 5.22 7.83 11.65
CA THR A 115 5.23 9.20 12.22
C THR A 115 3.91 9.95 12.03
N ASN A 116 2.86 9.26 11.57
CA ASN A 116 1.52 9.83 11.32
C ASN A 116 1.56 11.09 10.42
N VAL A 117 2.31 11.01 9.33
CA VAL A 117 2.29 12.04 8.29
C VAL A 117 0.89 12.09 7.66
N ASP A 118 0.32 13.28 7.51
CA ASP A 118 -1.04 13.46 6.99
C ASP A 118 -1.15 13.19 5.50
N ALA A 119 -0.14 13.61 4.74
CA ALA A 119 -0.06 13.40 3.32
C ALA A 119 1.38 13.14 2.85
N VAL A 120 1.52 12.30 1.84
CA VAL A 120 2.78 12.14 1.11
C VAL A 120 2.57 12.58 -0.32
N ILE A 121 3.47 13.40 -0.82
CA ILE A 121 3.48 13.86 -2.21
C ILE A 121 4.68 13.25 -2.90
N ILE A 122 4.44 12.55 -4.01
CA ILE A 122 5.49 11.95 -4.84
C ILE A 122 5.39 12.46 -6.28
N ASN A 123 6.53 12.61 -6.94
CA ASN A 123 6.57 13.00 -8.33
C ASN A 123 6.08 11.84 -9.23
N LYS A 124 5.26 12.13 -10.22
CA LYS A 124 4.80 11.14 -11.21
C LYS A 124 5.93 10.71 -12.16
N HIS A 125 6.82 11.62 -12.44
CA HIS A 125 8.00 11.41 -13.27
C HIS A 125 9.23 11.45 -12.37
N HIS A 126 10.29 10.73 -12.70
CA HIS A 126 11.52 10.65 -11.91
C HIS A 126 11.31 10.13 -10.46
N CYS A 127 10.34 9.23 -10.28
CA CYS A 127 10.13 8.51 -9.04
C CYS A 127 10.05 7.00 -9.31
N ALA A 128 10.49 6.21 -8.35
CA ALA A 128 10.38 4.75 -8.40
C ALA A 128 8.92 4.32 -8.58
N PRO A 129 8.67 3.23 -9.32
CA PRO A 129 7.34 2.68 -9.42
C PRO A 129 6.86 2.14 -8.06
N THR A 130 5.60 2.34 -7.77
CA THR A 130 4.93 1.76 -6.59
C THR A 130 4.61 0.27 -6.83
N ASN A 131 5.64 -0.53 -7.03
CA ASN A 131 5.55 -1.94 -7.35
C ASN A 131 5.54 -2.83 -6.09
N ALA A 132 5.48 -4.16 -6.27
CA ALA A 132 5.46 -5.12 -5.17
C ALA A 132 6.66 -4.98 -4.20
N ILE A 133 7.83 -4.55 -4.69
CA ILE A 133 9.03 -4.34 -3.86
C ILE A 133 8.81 -3.14 -2.94
N ALA A 134 8.36 -2.00 -3.47
CA ALA A 134 8.08 -0.81 -2.68
C ALA A 134 7.01 -1.10 -1.61
N HIS A 135 5.93 -1.78 -1.98
CA HIS A 135 4.87 -2.17 -1.05
C HIS A 135 5.36 -3.14 0.04
N LYS A 136 6.19 -4.13 -0.32
CA LYS A 136 6.77 -5.05 0.68
C LYS A 136 7.62 -4.30 1.71
N VAL A 137 8.49 -3.40 1.25
CA VAL A 137 9.37 -2.62 2.13
C VAL A 137 8.59 -1.61 2.98
N SER A 138 7.51 -1.05 2.45
CA SER A 138 6.65 -0.12 3.19
C SER A 138 5.88 -0.77 4.35
N ALA A 139 5.81 -2.10 4.38
CA ALA A 139 5.13 -2.86 5.44
C ALA A 139 3.69 -2.38 5.72
N GLY A 140 2.93 -2.06 4.68
CA GLY A 140 1.55 -1.56 4.78
C GLY A 140 1.43 -0.03 4.80
N GLY A 141 2.53 0.70 4.71
CA GLY A 141 2.50 2.16 4.73
C GLY A 141 1.75 2.76 3.54
N PHE A 142 1.78 2.13 2.36
CA PHE A 142 1.00 2.59 1.21
C PHE A 142 -0.51 2.54 1.43
N GLU A 143 -0.97 1.61 2.22
CA GLU A 143 -2.38 1.43 2.56
C GLU A 143 -2.83 2.39 3.68
N ALA A 144 -1.90 2.77 4.57
CA ALA A 144 -2.18 3.61 5.72
C ALA A 144 -2.14 5.12 5.43
N LEU A 145 -1.48 5.55 4.36
CA LEU A 145 -1.21 6.95 4.07
C LEU A 145 -2.03 7.50 2.89
N ASN A 146 -2.30 8.80 2.93
CA ASN A 146 -2.82 9.54 1.79
C ASN A 146 -1.67 9.95 0.88
N ILE A 147 -1.51 9.26 -0.25
CA ILE A 147 -0.40 9.49 -1.18
C ILE A 147 -0.91 10.13 -2.47
N PHE A 148 -0.31 11.26 -2.83
CA PHE A 148 -0.69 12.05 -3.99
C PHE A 148 0.41 12.04 -5.05
N HIS A 149 0.01 11.84 -6.30
CA HIS A 149 0.89 11.95 -7.46
C HIS A 149 0.80 13.33 -8.11
N VAL A 150 1.94 13.97 -8.28
CA VAL A 150 2.03 15.28 -8.94
C VAL A 150 2.98 15.22 -10.13
N THR A 151 2.70 15.99 -11.15
CA THR A 151 3.56 16.10 -12.35
C THR A 151 4.68 17.12 -12.16
N ASN A 152 4.46 18.11 -11.29
CA ASN A 152 5.44 19.17 -11.01
C ASN A 152 5.31 19.54 -9.52
N LEU A 153 6.38 19.30 -8.76
CA LEU A 153 6.44 19.60 -7.32
C LEU A 153 6.45 21.12 -7.05
N ILE A 154 7.09 21.92 -7.92
CA ILE A 154 7.15 23.38 -7.72
C ILE A 154 5.76 24.00 -7.73
N ASN A 155 4.85 23.45 -8.52
CA ASN A 155 3.47 23.96 -8.59
C ASN A 155 2.60 23.50 -7.39
N CYS A 156 3.14 22.65 -6.50
CA CYS A 156 2.44 22.13 -5.33
C CYS A 156 2.76 22.91 -4.06
N ILE A 157 3.86 23.63 -4.05
CA ILE A 157 4.37 24.42 -2.93
C ILE A 157 3.98 25.88 -3.13
#